data_b151d4a5c6622a5b5207f44b933c668f
#
_entry.id   b151d4a5c6622a5b5207f44b933c668f
#
_cell.length_a   1.000
_cell.length_b   1.000
_cell.length_c   1.000
_cell.angle_alpha   90.00
_cell.angle_beta   90.00
_cell.angle_gamma   90.00
#
_symmetry.space_group_name_H-M   'P 1'
#
loop_
_entity.id
_entity.type
_entity.pdbx_description
1 polymer ?
#
loop_
_entity_poly.entity_id
_entity_poly.type
_entity_poly.pdbx_seq_one_letter_code
_entity_poly.pdbx_strand_id
1 'polypeptide(L)'
;SREFMDADPLNLIWIDLEMTGLNPQEDTIIEIATIVTDKDLNILAEGPVYAIKTDESELAKMDDWNQSHHGESGLLKRVRESSCDMAQAEVETIAFLENYVPAGKSPMCGNSICQDRRFMFRLMPILEEYFHYRNLDVSTVKELASRWKPDIIPGFQKKGCHLAMDDIVESIDEMKYFRQHFIDV
;
A
#
# COMPACT_ATOMS: atom_id res chain seq x y z
N SER A 1 -5.79 -29.60 -11.05
CA SER A 1 -4.48 -29.42 -10.38
C SER A 1 -4.22 -27.93 -10.28
N ARG A 2 -4.17 -27.39 -9.05
CA ARG A 2 -3.64 -26.05 -8.84
C ARG A 2 -2.16 -26.14 -9.19
N GLU A 3 -1.75 -25.56 -10.31
CA GLU A 3 -0.35 -25.26 -10.52
C GLU A 3 0.05 -24.30 -9.41
N PHE A 4 0.89 -24.76 -8.49
CA PHE A 4 1.57 -23.89 -7.55
C PHE A 4 2.48 -23.01 -8.40
N MET A 5 2.12 -21.73 -8.56
CA MET A 5 3.08 -20.77 -9.08
C MET A 5 4.20 -20.67 -8.05
N ASP A 6 5.41 -21.07 -8.46
CA ASP A 6 6.59 -20.91 -7.61
C ASP A 6 6.77 -19.41 -7.31
N ALA A 7 7.04 -19.11 -6.05
CA ALA A 7 7.31 -17.73 -5.64
C ALA A 7 8.55 -17.22 -6.39
N ASP A 8 8.42 -16.04 -7.03
CA ASP A 8 9.48 -15.43 -7.83
C ASP A 8 10.13 -14.28 -7.05
N PRO A 9 11.45 -14.31 -6.81
CA PRO A 9 12.15 -13.26 -6.08
C PRO A 9 12.17 -11.90 -6.80
N LEU A 10 11.82 -11.84 -8.08
CA LEU A 10 11.70 -10.57 -8.83
C LEU A 10 10.30 -9.97 -8.80
N ASN A 11 9.31 -10.69 -8.30
CA ASN A 11 7.98 -10.14 -8.12
C ASN A 11 7.99 -8.99 -7.10
N LEU A 12 7.09 -8.04 -7.29
CA LEU A 12 7.01 -6.81 -6.50
C LEU A 12 5.74 -6.82 -5.64
N ILE A 13 5.91 -6.49 -4.36
CA ILE A 13 4.81 -6.32 -3.42
C ILE A 13 4.46 -4.84 -3.31
N TRP A 14 3.24 -4.51 -3.72
CA TRP A 14 2.64 -3.19 -3.61
C TRP A 14 1.71 -3.18 -2.40
N ILE A 15 1.83 -2.15 -1.57
CA ILE A 15 1.06 -2.05 -0.35
C ILE A 15 0.57 -0.62 -0.15
N ASP A 16 -0.61 -0.49 0.42
CA ASP A 16 -1.14 0.78 0.87
C ASP A 16 -1.89 0.60 2.20
N LEU A 17 -1.78 1.59 3.05
CA LEU A 17 -2.43 1.66 4.35
C LEU A 17 -3.31 2.90 4.42
N GLU A 18 -4.44 2.78 5.12
CA GLU A 18 -5.17 3.94 5.63
C GLU A 18 -4.94 4.02 7.14
N MET A 19 -4.79 5.23 7.64
CA MET A 19 -4.46 5.48 9.03
C MET A 19 -5.39 6.54 9.63
N THR A 20 -5.39 6.62 10.97
CA THR A 20 -6.17 7.63 11.70
C THR A 20 -5.57 9.03 11.62
N GLY A 21 -4.33 9.16 11.20
CA GLY A 21 -3.63 10.43 11.04
C GLY A 21 -2.24 10.24 10.47
N LEU A 22 -1.42 11.28 10.49
CA LEU A 22 -0.11 11.31 9.85
C LEU A 22 1.06 11.01 10.79
N ASN A 23 0.80 10.89 12.10
CA ASN A 23 1.86 10.65 13.07
C ASN A 23 2.11 9.16 13.28
N PRO A 24 3.21 8.59 12.76
CA PRO A 24 3.48 7.16 12.86
C PRO A 24 3.77 6.69 14.29
N GLN A 25 3.98 7.59 15.24
CA GLN A 25 4.21 7.25 16.64
C GLN A 25 2.91 7.17 17.46
N GLU A 26 1.86 7.86 17.05
CA GLU A 26 0.61 8.00 17.81
C GLU A 26 -0.61 7.44 17.07
N ASP A 27 -0.64 7.57 15.75
CA ASP A 27 -1.77 7.13 14.94
C ASP A 27 -1.70 5.64 14.60
N THR A 28 -2.83 5.07 14.22
CA THR A 28 -2.94 3.64 13.96
C THR A 28 -3.38 3.33 12.54
N ILE A 29 -3.09 2.11 12.11
CA ILE A 29 -3.52 1.56 10.82
C ILE A 29 -4.96 1.08 10.94
N ILE A 30 -5.83 1.53 10.03
CA ILE A 30 -7.25 1.13 9.98
C ILE A 30 -7.63 0.35 8.73
N GLU A 31 -6.79 0.36 7.69
CA GLU A 31 -6.97 -0.48 6.51
C GLU A 31 -5.61 -0.87 5.95
N ILE A 32 -5.53 -2.09 5.41
CA ILE A 32 -4.37 -2.59 4.67
C ILE A 32 -4.84 -3.32 3.41
N ALA A 33 -4.15 -3.08 2.31
CA ALA A 33 -4.31 -3.80 1.06
C ALA A 33 -2.95 -4.07 0.41
N THR A 34 -2.86 -5.15 -0.35
CA THR A 34 -1.66 -5.53 -1.11
C THR A 34 -2.02 -6.00 -2.50
N ILE A 35 -1.11 -5.77 -3.44
CA ILE A 35 -1.13 -6.35 -4.78
C ILE A 35 0.27 -6.89 -5.06
N VAL A 36 0.37 -8.05 -5.72
CA VAL A 36 1.62 -8.54 -6.27
C VAL A 36 1.63 -8.35 -7.77
N THR A 37 2.69 -7.71 -8.27
CA THR A 37 2.98 -7.65 -9.71
C THR A 37 4.22 -8.48 -10.02
N ASP A 38 4.41 -8.82 -11.31
CA ASP A 38 5.73 -9.24 -11.76
C ASP A 38 6.68 -8.03 -11.85
N LYS A 39 7.93 -8.29 -12.26
CA LYS A 39 8.94 -7.22 -12.44
C LYS A 39 8.55 -6.18 -13.50
N ASP A 40 7.65 -6.53 -14.41
CA ASP A 40 7.21 -5.68 -15.52
C ASP A 40 5.89 -4.94 -15.22
N LEU A 41 5.45 -4.96 -13.96
CA LEU A 41 4.26 -4.28 -13.45
C LEU A 41 2.94 -4.93 -13.89
N ASN A 42 2.94 -6.16 -14.35
CA ASN A 42 1.71 -6.91 -14.61
C ASN A 42 1.16 -7.44 -13.29
N ILE A 43 -0.11 -7.19 -13.01
CA ILE A 43 -0.77 -7.66 -11.78
C ILE A 43 -0.92 -9.18 -11.84
N LEU A 44 -0.32 -9.87 -10.88
CA LEU A 44 -0.42 -11.32 -10.73
C LEU A 44 -1.55 -11.71 -9.78
N ALA A 45 -1.74 -10.97 -8.70
CA ALA A 45 -2.76 -11.22 -7.70
C ALA A 45 -3.10 -9.98 -6.89
N GLU A 46 -4.37 -9.81 -6.58
CA GLU A 46 -4.85 -8.86 -5.59
C GLU A 46 -4.96 -9.58 -4.25
N GLY A 47 -4.34 -8.99 -3.24
CA GLY A 47 -4.35 -9.55 -1.89
C GLY A 47 -5.65 -9.26 -1.15
N PRO A 48 -5.78 -9.82 0.04
CA PRO A 48 -6.90 -9.50 0.91
C PRO A 48 -6.86 -8.04 1.34
N VAL A 49 -8.03 -7.44 1.51
CA VAL A 49 -8.21 -6.11 2.08
C VAL A 49 -8.80 -6.27 3.48
N TYR A 50 -8.13 -5.70 4.47
CA TYR A 50 -8.60 -5.73 5.85
C TYR A 50 -8.87 -4.34 6.37
N ALA A 51 -10.13 -4.09 6.78
CA ALA A 51 -10.46 -3.04 7.72
C ALA A 51 -10.15 -3.58 9.13
N ILE A 52 -9.38 -2.83 9.90
CA ILE A 52 -8.86 -3.30 11.18
C ILE A 52 -9.73 -2.75 12.32
N LYS A 53 -10.21 -3.66 13.17
CA LYS A 53 -10.97 -3.30 14.36
C LYS A 53 -10.16 -2.31 15.22
N THR A 54 -10.75 -1.17 15.50
CA THR A 54 -10.11 -0.05 16.18
C THR A 54 -11.05 0.50 17.24
N ASP A 55 -10.53 0.80 18.43
CA ASP A 55 -11.31 1.36 19.53
C ASP A 55 -11.84 2.75 19.17
N GLU A 56 -13.06 3.07 19.63
CA GLU A 56 -13.67 4.39 19.42
C GLU A 56 -12.80 5.53 19.97
N SER A 57 -12.03 5.28 21.04
CA SER A 57 -11.09 6.25 21.59
C SER A 57 -9.98 6.63 20.61
N GLU A 58 -9.52 5.70 19.79
CA GLU A 58 -8.54 5.96 18.73
C GLU A 58 -9.20 6.67 17.54
N LEU A 59 -10.40 6.25 17.14
CA LEU A 59 -11.15 6.89 16.06
C LEU A 59 -11.53 8.34 16.41
N ALA A 60 -11.82 8.62 17.68
CA ALA A 60 -12.15 9.96 18.17
C ALA A 60 -10.97 10.95 18.10
N LYS A 61 -9.73 10.46 18.03
CA LYS A 61 -8.53 11.31 17.88
C LYS A 61 -8.34 11.83 16.46
N MET A 62 -9.04 11.26 15.47
CA MET A 62 -8.94 11.72 14.08
C MET A 62 -9.41 13.18 13.99
N ASP A 63 -8.68 13.97 13.17
CA ASP A 63 -9.11 15.32 12.84
C ASP A 63 -10.36 15.30 11.94
N ASP A 64 -10.97 16.48 11.72
CA ASP A 64 -12.19 16.59 10.93
C ASP A 64 -11.99 16.10 9.49
N TRP A 65 -10.83 16.34 8.93
CA TRP A 65 -10.51 15.88 7.56
C TRP A 65 -10.52 14.37 7.48
N ASN A 66 -9.83 13.69 8.39
CA ASN A 66 -9.77 12.21 8.40
C ASN A 66 -11.12 11.59 8.70
N GLN A 67 -11.90 12.17 9.65
CA GLN A 67 -13.23 11.68 9.96
C GLN A 67 -14.18 11.81 8.78
N SER A 68 -14.21 12.96 8.12
CA SER A 68 -15.02 13.20 6.94
C SER A 68 -14.62 12.25 5.79
N HIS A 69 -13.34 12.15 5.53
CA HIS A 69 -12.79 11.41 4.41
C HIS A 69 -13.01 9.90 4.54
N HIS A 70 -12.67 9.33 5.68
CA HIS A 70 -12.87 7.90 5.97
C HIS A 70 -14.36 7.57 6.19
N GLY A 71 -15.15 8.53 6.64
CA GLY A 71 -16.60 8.40 6.73
C GLY A 71 -17.25 8.31 5.35
N GLU A 72 -16.92 9.22 4.45
CA GLU A 72 -17.45 9.26 3.08
C GLU A 72 -17.06 8.04 2.24
N SER A 73 -15.85 7.50 2.42
CA SER A 73 -15.40 6.29 1.74
C SER A 73 -16.06 5.01 2.25
N GLY A 74 -16.77 5.07 3.38
CA GLY A 74 -17.35 3.90 4.06
C GLY A 74 -16.35 3.11 4.91
N LEU A 75 -15.10 3.56 4.99
CA LEU A 75 -14.06 2.86 5.75
C LEU A 75 -14.35 2.82 7.25
N LEU A 76 -14.81 3.92 7.85
CA LEU A 76 -15.14 3.95 9.29
C LEU A 76 -16.21 2.93 9.66
N LYS A 77 -17.22 2.76 8.81
CA LYS A 77 -18.24 1.73 9.02
C LYS A 77 -17.63 0.33 8.99
N ARG A 78 -16.76 0.04 8.01
CA ARG A 78 -16.09 -1.25 7.90
C ARG A 78 -15.16 -1.52 9.08
N VAL A 79 -14.46 -0.50 9.57
CA VAL A 79 -13.59 -0.58 10.77
C VAL A 79 -14.41 -0.93 12.01
N ARG A 80 -15.56 -0.25 12.22
CA ARG A 80 -16.43 -0.50 13.37
C ARG A 80 -17.08 -1.88 13.34
N GLU A 81 -17.40 -2.37 12.16
CA GLU A 81 -18.01 -3.70 11.96
C GLU A 81 -16.97 -4.82 11.90
N SER A 82 -15.69 -4.49 11.81
CA SER A 82 -14.62 -5.49 11.66
C SER A 82 -14.38 -6.28 12.94
N SER A 83 -14.13 -7.59 12.77
CA SER A 83 -13.61 -8.47 13.81
C SER A 83 -12.12 -8.76 13.64
N CYS A 84 -11.49 -8.23 12.59
CA CYS A 84 -10.08 -8.43 12.29
C CYS A 84 -9.22 -7.46 13.08
N ASP A 85 -8.34 -7.98 13.93
CA ASP A 85 -7.36 -7.17 14.64
C ASP A 85 -6.06 -6.98 13.84
N MET A 86 -5.16 -6.16 14.37
CA MET A 86 -3.88 -5.84 13.73
C MET A 86 -3.03 -7.09 13.48
N ALA A 87 -2.95 -7.98 14.47
CA ALA A 87 -2.15 -9.20 14.38
C ALA A 87 -2.69 -10.16 13.32
N GLN A 88 -4.00 -10.30 13.22
CA GLN A 88 -4.64 -11.15 12.22
C GLN A 88 -4.41 -10.59 10.81
N ALA A 89 -4.56 -9.29 10.61
CA ALA A 89 -4.32 -8.65 9.33
C ALA A 89 -2.86 -8.85 8.88
N GLU A 90 -1.91 -8.73 9.79
CA GLU A 90 -0.49 -8.98 9.54
C GLU A 90 -0.22 -10.43 9.11
N VAL A 91 -0.68 -11.39 9.88
CA VAL A 91 -0.46 -12.83 9.62
C VAL A 91 -1.07 -13.26 8.30
N GLU A 92 -2.31 -12.86 8.03
CA GLU A 92 -3.02 -13.26 6.81
C GLU A 92 -2.47 -12.57 5.56
N THR A 93 -1.98 -11.33 5.69
CA THR A 93 -1.28 -10.66 4.60
C THR A 93 0.01 -11.39 4.24
N ILE A 94 0.82 -11.77 5.23
CA ILE A 94 2.05 -12.55 5.00
C ILE A 94 1.73 -13.90 4.34
N ALA A 95 0.70 -14.60 4.82
CA ALA A 95 0.29 -15.88 4.24
C ALA A 95 -0.08 -15.77 2.75
N PHE A 96 -0.73 -14.67 2.36
CA PHE A 96 -0.98 -14.37 0.94
C PHE A 96 0.32 -14.13 0.17
N LEU A 97 1.21 -13.29 0.69
CA LEU A 97 2.44 -12.90 -0.01
C LEU A 97 3.40 -14.07 -0.22
N GLU A 98 3.45 -15.02 0.70
CA GLU A 98 4.33 -16.20 0.63
C GLU A 98 4.09 -17.03 -0.64
N ASN A 99 2.89 -16.99 -1.22
CA ASN A 99 2.58 -17.71 -2.44
C ASN A 99 3.25 -17.10 -3.69
N TYR A 100 3.67 -15.84 -3.63
CA TYR A 100 4.11 -15.08 -4.80
C TYR A 100 5.54 -14.56 -4.70
N VAL A 101 6.02 -14.23 -3.52
CA VAL A 101 7.35 -13.61 -3.33
C VAL A 101 8.00 -14.18 -2.08
N PRO A 102 9.25 -14.67 -2.16
CA PRO A 102 9.98 -15.11 -0.98
C PRO A 102 10.27 -13.94 -0.03
N ALA A 103 10.36 -14.24 1.27
CA ALA A 103 10.69 -13.27 2.30
C ALA A 103 12.00 -12.52 2.01
N GLY A 104 12.02 -11.23 2.25
CA GLY A 104 13.20 -10.38 2.15
C GLY A 104 13.61 -10.00 0.73
N LYS A 105 12.83 -10.34 -0.29
CA LYS A 105 13.20 -10.12 -1.71
C LYS A 105 12.58 -8.87 -2.30
N SER A 106 11.29 -8.62 -2.11
CA SER A 106 10.65 -7.44 -2.68
C SER A 106 10.98 -6.17 -1.91
N PRO A 107 11.34 -5.07 -2.61
CA PRO A 107 11.24 -3.76 -2.00
C PRO A 107 9.78 -3.48 -1.60
N MET A 108 9.57 -2.54 -0.71
CA MET A 108 8.21 -2.04 -0.41
C MET A 108 7.81 -1.04 -1.50
N CYS A 109 6.76 -1.34 -2.26
CA CYS A 109 6.35 -0.56 -3.42
C CYS A 109 5.09 0.25 -3.14
N GLY A 110 5.09 1.53 -3.54
CA GLY A 110 3.96 2.43 -3.39
C GLY A 110 4.34 3.89 -3.56
N ASN A 111 3.40 4.79 -3.29
CA ASN A 111 3.64 6.23 -3.25
C ASN A 111 3.94 6.70 -1.83
N SER A 112 5.01 7.46 -1.65
CA SER A 112 5.46 7.94 -0.33
C SER A 112 5.54 6.81 0.70
N ILE A 113 5.99 5.67 0.24
CA ILE A 113 5.88 4.39 0.95
C ILE A 113 6.69 4.34 2.24
N CYS A 114 7.66 5.24 2.39
CA CYS A 114 8.40 5.38 3.63
C CYS A 114 7.49 5.74 4.82
N GLN A 115 6.39 6.45 4.58
CA GLN A 115 5.41 6.77 5.62
C GLN A 115 4.68 5.52 6.09
N ASP A 116 4.19 4.72 5.14
CA ASP A 116 3.55 3.42 5.45
C ASP A 116 4.51 2.52 6.21
N ARG A 117 5.77 2.43 5.78
CA ARG A 117 6.80 1.63 6.44
C ARG A 117 7.00 2.03 7.90
N ARG A 118 6.95 3.33 8.23
CA ARG A 118 7.09 3.82 9.61
C ARG A 118 5.94 3.33 10.50
N PHE A 119 4.70 3.33 10.00
CA PHE A 119 3.55 2.76 10.72
C PHE A 119 3.70 1.25 10.88
N MET A 120 4.11 0.54 9.83
CA MET A 120 4.30 -0.91 9.86
C MET A 120 5.41 -1.32 10.81
N PHE A 121 6.49 -0.59 10.89
CA PHE A 121 7.59 -0.88 11.81
C PHE A 121 7.11 -0.96 13.27
N ARG A 122 6.18 -0.10 13.65
CA ARG A 122 5.61 -0.10 15.01
C ARG A 122 4.46 -1.10 15.18
N LEU A 123 3.58 -1.20 14.19
CA LEU A 123 2.29 -1.88 14.34
C LEU A 123 2.24 -3.26 13.69
N MET A 124 3.04 -3.49 12.66
CA MET A 124 3.13 -4.75 11.92
C MET A 124 4.61 -5.11 11.64
N PRO A 125 5.43 -5.30 12.68
CA PRO A 125 6.87 -5.46 12.51
C PRO A 125 7.26 -6.73 11.75
N ILE A 126 6.49 -7.80 11.83
CA ILE A 126 6.76 -9.06 11.13
C ILE A 126 6.51 -8.88 9.62
N LEU A 127 5.42 -8.20 9.25
CA LEU A 127 5.15 -7.86 7.86
C LEU A 127 6.20 -6.89 7.31
N GLU A 128 6.62 -5.90 8.09
CA GLU A 128 7.66 -4.96 7.67
C GLU A 128 8.96 -5.70 7.35
N GLU A 129 9.38 -6.65 8.17
CA GLU A 129 10.56 -7.48 7.94
C GLU A 129 10.42 -8.45 6.75
N TYR A 130 9.21 -8.74 6.32
CA TYR A 130 8.98 -9.57 5.14
C TYR A 130 9.47 -8.89 3.85
N PHE A 131 9.52 -7.57 3.82
CA PHE A 131 10.06 -6.79 2.73
C PHE A 131 11.59 -6.69 2.81
N HIS A 132 12.22 -6.49 1.66
CA HIS A 132 13.59 -5.99 1.62
C HIS A 132 13.63 -4.57 2.24
N TYR A 133 14.77 -4.15 2.79
CA TYR A 133 14.88 -2.81 3.40
C TYR A 133 14.76 -1.66 2.40
N ARG A 134 14.89 -1.91 1.10
CA ARG A 134 14.73 -0.89 0.06
C ARG A 134 13.27 -0.62 -0.24
N ASN A 135 12.99 0.61 -0.68
CA ASN A 135 11.69 1.02 -1.17
C ASN A 135 11.73 1.23 -2.69
N LEU A 136 10.63 0.89 -3.36
CA LEU A 136 10.34 1.34 -4.70
C LEU A 136 9.23 2.40 -4.56
N ASP A 137 9.64 3.67 -4.51
CA ASP A 137 8.73 4.78 -4.25
C ASP A 137 8.43 5.54 -5.54
N VAL A 138 7.18 5.42 -6.01
CA VAL A 138 6.72 6.10 -7.22
C VAL A 138 6.82 7.61 -7.07
N SER A 139 6.62 8.14 -5.86
CA SER A 139 6.75 9.58 -5.59
C SER A 139 8.17 10.07 -5.80
N THR A 140 9.18 9.24 -5.57
CA THR A 140 10.59 9.57 -5.89
C THR A 140 10.77 9.77 -7.39
N VAL A 141 10.22 8.88 -8.20
CA VAL A 141 10.27 9.00 -9.67
C VAL A 141 9.54 10.27 -10.12
N LYS A 142 8.39 10.56 -9.53
CA LYS A 142 7.64 11.78 -9.81
C LYS A 142 8.43 13.04 -9.47
N GLU A 143 9.14 13.06 -8.35
CA GLU A 143 10.01 14.17 -7.97
C GLU A 143 11.08 14.46 -9.05
N LEU A 144 11.68 13.40 -9.60
CA LEU A 144 12.65 13.53 -10.69
C LEU A 144 11.98 13.99 -11.99
N ALA A 145 10.85 13.38 -12.36
CA ALA A 145 10.12 13.75 -13.55
C ALA A 145 9.66 15.22 -13.52
N SER A 146 9.21 15.70 -12.37
CA SER A 146 8.78 17.10 -12.19
C SER A 146 9.93 18.09 -12.42
N ARG A 147 11.18 17.70 -12.17
CA ARG A 147 12.36 18.54 -12.38
C ARG A 147 12.96 18.41 -13.78
N TRP A 148 12.98 17.18 -14.29
CA TRP A 148 13.74 16.87 -15.52
C TRP A 148 12.86 16.80 -16.77
N LYS A 149 11.57 16.53 -16.60
CA LYS A 149 10.61 16.44 -17.70
C LYS A 149 9.19 16.88 -17.26
N PRO A 150 9.04 18.13 -16.81
CA PRO A 150 7.78 18.59 -16.20
C PRO A 150 6.58 18.56 -17.14
N ASP A 151 6.79 18.61 -18.45
CA ASP A 151 5.74 18.59 -19.46
C ASP A 151 4.91 17.29 -19.47
N ILE A 152 5.44 16.18 -18.95
CA ILE A 152 4.70 14.91 -18.87
C ILE A 152 3.78 14.81 -17.65
N ILE A 153 3.98 15.63 -16.63
CA ILE A 153 3.24 15.52 -15.37
C ILE A 153 1.73 15.60 -15.53
N PRO A 154 1.16 16.56 -16.33
CA PRO A 154 -0.29 16.62 -16.50
C PRO A 154 -0.91 15.42 -17.22
N GLY A 155 -0.12 14.59 -17.90
CA GLY A 155 -0.59 13.44 -18.67
C GLY A 155 -1.10 12.27 -17.83
N PHE A 156 -0.83 12.27 -16.53
CA PHE A 156 -1.37 11.28 -15.60
C PHE A 156 -2.06 12.00 -14.44
N GLN A 157 -3.33 11.66 -14.19
CA GLN A 157 -4.11 12.22 -13.09
C GLN A 157 -4.72 11.10 -12.26
N LYS A 158 -4.57 11.21 -10.94
CA LYS A 158 -5.15 10.28 -9.98
C LYS A 158 -6.61 10.65 -9.69
N LYS A 159 -7.46 9.64 -9.55
CA LYS A 159 -8.87 9.83 -9.17
C LYS A 159 -9.05 10.09 -7.68
N GLY A 160 -8.11 9.63 -6.85
CA GLY A 160 -8.09 9.89 -5.41
C GLY A 160 -9.27 9.28 -4.66
N CYS A 161 -9.59 8.01 -4.92
CA CYS A 161 -10.70 7.32 -4.27
C CYS A 161 -10.51 7.06 -2.77
N HIS A 162 -9.27 7.12 -2.25
CA HIS A 162 -8.88 6.95 -0.85
C HIS A 162 -9.31 5.62 -0.20
N LEU A 163 -9.49 4.58 -1.01
CA LEU A 163 -9.53 3.19 -0.58
C LEU A 163 -8.19 2.56 -0.90
N ALA A 164 -7.63 1.79 0.03
CA ALA A 164 -6.26 1.30 -0.10
C ALA A 164 -6.02 0.52 -1.40
N MET A 165 -6.95 -0.36 -1.80
CA MET A 165 -6.81 -1.13 -3.04
C MET A 165 -6.80 -0.23 -4.29
N ASP A 166 -7.67 0.76 -4.36
CA ASP A 166 -7.72 1.68 -5.50
C ASP A 166 -6.46 2.53 -5.59
N ASP A 167 -5.93 2.97 -4.45
CA ASP A 167 -4.69 3.75 -4.38
C ASP A 167 -3.48 2.92 -4.85
N ILE A 168 -3.46 1.62 -4.57
CA ILE A 168 -2.40 0.73 -5.08
C ILE A 168 -2.47 0.63 -6.60
N VAL A 169 -3.65 0.41 -7.16
CA VAL A 169 -3.84 0.31 -8.62
C VAL A 169 -3.38 1.61 -9.30
N GLU A 170 -3.75 2.75 -8.74
CA GLU A 170 -3.31 4.05 -9.25
C GLU A 170 -1.79 4.21 -9.18
N SER A 171 -1.14 3.74 -8.11
CA SER A 171 0.32 3.79 -7.98
C SER A 171 1.03 2.93 -9.02
N ILE A 172 0.51 1.73 -9.30
CA ILE A 172 1.04 0.86 -10.35
C ILE A 172 0.86 1.50 -11.73
N ASP A 173 -0.31 2.06 -12.01
CA ASP A 173 -0.58 2.75 -13.28
C ASP A 173 0.31 3.99 -13.46
N GLU A 174 0.54 4.74 -12.38
CA GLU A 174 1.45 5.88 -12.40
C GLU A 174 2.89 5.44 -12.70
N MET A 175 3.35 4.33 -12.09
CA MET A 175 4.68 3.80 -12.38
C MET A 175 4.81 3.33 -13.84
N LYS A 176 3.78 2.69 -14.39
CA LYS A 176 3.73 2.33 -15.81
C LYS A 176 3.83 3.56 -16.71
N TYR A 177 3.12 4.62 -16.35
CA TYR A 177 3.16 5.90 -17.06
C TYR A 177 4.58 6.49 -17.04
N PHE A 178 5.25 6.55 -15.89
CA PHE A 178 6.62 7.05 -15.80
C PHE A 178 7.62 6.17 -16.54
N ARG A 179 7.44 4.84 -16.53
CA ARG A 179 8.29 3.94 -17.30
C ARG A 179 8.22 4.29 -18.79
N GLN A 180 7.03 4.53 -19.33
CA GLN A 180 6.82 4.83 -20.74
C GLN A 180 7.29 6.24 -21.14
N HIS A 181 6.94 7.25 -20.35
CA HIS A 181 7.09 8.64 -20.74
C HIS A 181 8.32 9.35 -20.16
N PHE A 182 8.88 8.82 -19.07
CA PHE A 182 10.02 9.43 -18.40
C PHE A 182 11.28 8.58 -18.52
N ILE A 183 11.21 7.28 -18.19
CA ILE A 183 12.37 6.38 -18.23
C ILE A 183 12.62 5.86 -19.65
N ASP A 184 11.55 5.70 -20.41
CA ASP A 184 11.55 5.32 -21.83
C ASP A 184 12.11 3.90 -22.07
N VAL A 185 11.62 2.93 -21.29
CA VAL A 185 11.95 1.50 -21.44
C VAL A 185 10.70 0.62 -21.43
#